data_0f3530fd84738d17d8edb06a8c415a6d
#
_entry.id   0f3530fd84738d17d8edb06a8c415a6d
#
_cell.length_a   1.000
_cell.length_b   1.000
_cell.length_c   1.000
_cell.angle_alpha   90.00
_cell.angle_beta   90.00
_cell.angle_gamma   90.00
#
_symmetry.space_group_name_H-M   'P 1'
#
loop_
_entity.id
_entity.type
_entity.pdbx_description
1 polymer ?
#
loop_
_entity_poly.entity_id
_entity_poly.type
_entity_poly.pdbx_seq_one_letter_code
_entity_poly.pdbx_strand_id
1 'polypeptide(L)'
;PSLFSKVSIFDSNLTLSLPKKITVETSLDAMSHSFESIWNINSNPVSNTHARNSINLIMKNLPLLLKDLKNIKLREEIMKASMYAGLAFSNTKTAISHSISYPITLKYKIPHGIACSFTLPIILKSVQGLDEICDKNIRSIFPDFDNAPNQLKMFFEKLEVSTNFKDYIGNANDWDLIVKDAFGGERGKNFI
;
A
#
# COMPACT_ATOMS: atom_id res chain seq x y z
N PRO A 1 6.83 26.75 11.21
CA PRO A 1 8.05 25.95 11.34
C PRO A 1 7.96 24.75 10.39
N SER A 2 9.01 24.54 9.57
CA SER A 2 9.08 23.36 8.70
C SER A 2 9.35 22.14 9.56
N LEU A 3 8.52 21.10 9.42
CA LEU A 3 8.71 19.79 10.08
C LEU A 3 9.60 18.86 9.25
N PHE A 4 10.01 19.28 8.05
CA PHE A 4 10.87 18.48 7.18
C PHE A 4 12.32 18.53 7.65
N SER A 5 12.95 17.37 7.80
CA SER A 5 14.39 17.27 8.08
C SER A 5 15.21 17.79 6.90
N LYS A 6 16.32 18.48 7.20
CA LYS A 6 17.27 18.96 6.18
C LYS A 6 18.03 17.82 5.51
N VAL A 7 18.24 16.72 6.25
CA VAL A 7 18.94 15.52 5.81
C VAL A 7 18.25 14.31 6.42
N SER A 8 18.06 13.26 5.64
CA SER A 8 17.59 11.95 6.11
C SER A 8 18.61 10.88 5.71
N ILE A 9 19.00 10.02 6.64
CA ILE A 9 19.94 8.91 6.42
C ILE A 9 19.15 7.61 6.52
N PHE A 10 19.24 6.80 5.47
CA PHE A 10 18.59 5.49 5.37
C PHE A 10 19.67 4.40 5.49
N ASP A 11 19.78 3.78 6.68
CA ASP A 11 20.70 2.68 6.94
C ASP A 11 19.93 1.37 7.08
N SER A 12 20.03 0.52 6.06
CA SER A 12 19.35 -0.77 6.00
C SER A 12 19.84 -1.77 7.05
N ASN A 13 21.04 -1.59 7.63
CA ASN A 13 21.53 -2.43 8.74
C ASN A 13 20.62 -2.37 9.96
N LEU A 14 19.99 -1.22 10.22
CA LEU A 14 19.05 -1.05 11.31
C LEU A 14 17.79 -1.91 11.18
N THR A 15 17.52 -2.44 9.98
CA THR A 15 16.34 -3.28 9.71
C THR A 15 16.64 -4.79 9.80
N LEU A 16 17.89 -5.20 9.99
CA LEU A 16 18.28 -6.62 10.02
C LEU A 16 17.65 -7.41 11.17
N SER A 17 17.25 -6.75 12.25
CA SER A 17 16.58 -7.36 13.39
C SER A 17 15.06 -7.48 13.25
N LEU A 18 14.45 -6.85 12.22
CA LEU A 18 13.00 -6.88 12.05
C LEU A 18 12.50 -8.30 11.74
N PRO A 19 11.51 -8.80 12.50
CA PRO A 19 10.92 -10.11 12.25
C PRO A 19 10.05 -10.11 10.98
N LYS A 20 9.77 -11.33 10.46
CA LYS A 20 8.93 -11.55 9.26
C LYS A 20 7.63 -10.74 9.31
N LYS A 21 6.89 -10.84 10.42
CA LYS A 21 5.60 -10.18 10.62
C LYS A 21 5.69 -8.66 10.39
N ILE A 22 6.59 -8.00 11.11
CA ILE A 22 6.75 -6.54 11.01
C ILE A 22 7.25 -6.14 9.63
N THR A 23 8.15 -6.94 9.02
CA THR A 23 8.63 -6.69 7.65
C THR A 23 7.48 -6.71 6.64
N VAL A 24 6.55 -7.67 6.74
CA VAL A 24 5.35 -7.73 5.88
C VAL A 24 4.45 -6.52 6.12
N GLU A 25 4.08 -6.26 7.37
CA GLU A 25 3.17 -5.19 7.75
C GLU A 25 3.64 -3.82 7.25
N THR A 26 4.90 -3.46 7.51
CA THR A 26 5.45 -2.17 7.09
C THR A 26 5.65 -2.05 5.58
N SER A 27 5.97 -3.16 4.89
CA SER A 27 6.09 -3.17 3.43
C SER A 27 4.72 -3.02 2.76
N LEU A 28 3.68 -3.63 3.32
CA LEU A 28 2.32 -3.50 2.80
C LEU A 28 1.72 -2.12 3.07
N ASP A 29 2.09 -1.48 4.18
CA ASP A 29 1.76 -0.08 4.44
C ASP A 29 2.37 0.85 3.37
N ALA A 30 3.66 0.68 3.08
CA ALA A 30 4.34 1.41 2.01
C ALA A 30 3.71 1.15 0.62
N MET A 31 3.28 -0.10 0.35
CA MET A 31 2.54 -0.44 -0.87
C MET A 31 1.19 0.30 -0.93
N SER A 32 0.47 0.38 0.18
CA SER A 32 -0.81 1.10 0.26
C SER A 32 -0.64 2.59 -0.04
N HIS A 33 0.34 3.24 0.58
CA HIS A 33 0.68 4.63 0.28
C HIS A 33 0.98 4.86 -1.21
N SER A 34 1.69 3.91 -1.83
CA SER A 34 2.06 4.00 -3.24
C SER A 34 0.85 3.86 -4.16
N PHE A 35 0.00 2.86 -3.94
CA PHE A 35 -1.23 2.71 -4.71
C PHE A 35 -2.18 3.90 -4.53
N GLU A 36 -2.35 4.38 -3.30
CA GLU A 36 -3.19 5.54 -3.02
C GLU A 36 -2.68 6.83 -3.68
N SER A 37 -1.38 6.93 -3.95
CA SER A 37 -0.83 8.04 -4.73
C SER A 37 -1.18 7.97 -6.21
N ILE A 38 -1.45 6.77 -6.76
CA ILE A 38 -1.83 6.57 -8.17
C ILE A 38 -3.30 6.92 -8.36
N TRP A 39 -4.21 6.39 -7.54
CA TRP A 39 -5.65 6.65 -7.62
C TRP A 39 -6.11 7.79 -6.72
N ASN A 40 -5.41 8.90 -6.77
CA ASN A 40 -5.64 10.08 -5.95
C ASN A 40 -5.96 11.30 -6.83
N ILE A 41 -6.91 12.12 -6.43
CA ILE A 41 -7.25 13.37 -7.15
C ILE A 41 -6.07 14.33 -7.28
N ASN A 42 -5.05 14.22 -6.38
CA ASN A 42 -3.83 15.02 -6.42
C ASN A 42 -2.67 14.29 -7.13
N SER A 43 -2.96 13.16 -7.79
CA SER A 43 -1.98 12.38 -8.55
C SER A 43 -1.27 13.26 -9.59
N ASN A 44 0.04 13.07 -9.72
CA ASN A 44 0.86 13.83 -10.67
C ASN A 44 2.04 12.97 -11.15
N PRO A 45 2.74 13.38 -12.25
CA PRO A 45 3.82 12.58 -12.81
C PRO A 45 4.96 12.25 -11.84
N VAL A 46 5.26 13.14 -10.89
CA VAL A 46 6.31 12.92 -9.87
C VAL A 46 5.87 11.85 -8.87
N SER A 47 4.69 12.04 -8.26
CA SER A 47 4.14 11.06 -7.31
C SER A 47 3.96 9.69 -7.95
N ASN A 48 3.45 9.63 -9.19
CA ASN A 48 3.25 8.39 -9.94
C ASN A 48 4.56 7.64 -10.22
N THR A 49 5.64 8.37 -10.53
CA THR A 49 6.95 7.75 -10.75
C THR A 49 7.48 7.10 -9.47
N HIS A 50 7.38 7.80 -8.34
CA HIS A 50 7.79 7.24 -7.05
C HIS A 50 6.89 6.06 -6.63
N ALA A 51 5.59 6.18 -6.79
CA ALA A 51 4.63 5.11 -6.46
C ALA A 51 4.91 3.82 -7.24
N ARG A 52 5.10 3.91 -8.56
CA ARG A 52 5.44 2.74 -9.41
C ARG A 52 6.77 2.09 -9.00
N ASN A 53 7.80 2.89 -8.72
CA ASN A 53 9.08 2.37 -8.26
C ASN A 53 8.94 1.62 -6.93
N SER A 54 8.19 2.17 -5.99
CA SER A 54 7.90 1.54 -4.71
C SER A 54 7.20 0.20 -4.88
N ILE A 55 6.08 0.17 -5.61
CA ILE A 55 5.27 -1.05 -5.82
C ILE A 55 6.12 -2.14 -6.49
N ASN A 56 6.84 -1.81 -7.56
CA ASN A 56 7.69 -2.75 -8.28
C ASN A 56 8.79 -3.35 -7.37
N LEU A 57 9.44 -2.52 -6.54
CA LEU A 57 10.46 -2.98 -5.60
C LEU A 57 9.88 -3.91 -4.54
N ILE A 58 8.72 -3.58 -3.98
CA ILE A 58 8.04 -4.43 -2.98
C ILE A 58 7.63 -5.75 -3.61
N MET A 59 6.93 -5.73 -4.74
CA MET A 59 6.46 -6.95 -5.39
C MET A 59 7.59 -7.89 -5.78
N LYS A 60 8.73 -7.34 -6.22
CA LYS A 60 9.91 -8.12 -6.60
C LYS A 60 10.67 -8.67 -5.39
N ASN A 61 10.94 -7.84 -4.39
CA ASN A 61 11.95 -8.15 -3.38
C ASN A 61 11.37 -8.67 -2.06
N LEU A 62 10.12 -8.29 -1.68
CA LEU A 62 9.56 -8.73 -0.42
C LEU A 62 9.44 -10.26 -0.31
N PRO A 63 8.90 -11.00 -1.31
CA PRO A 63 8.86 -12.46 -1.23
C PRO A 63 10.23 -13.14 -1.11
N LEU A 64 11.27 -12.52 -1.66
CA LEU A 64 12.64 -12.99 -1.56
C LEU A 64 13.22 -12.70 -0.17
N LEU A 65 12.98 -11.49 0.36
CA LEU A 65 13.41 -11.10 1.69
C LEU A 65 12.81 -11.99 2.78
N LEU A 66 11.56 -12.42 2.62
CA LEU A 66 10.90 -13.30 3.60
C LEU A 66 11.52 -14.71 3.66
N LYS A 67 12.31 -15.10 2.66
CA LYS A 67 13.10 -16.36 2.67
C LYS A 67 14.45 -16.19 3.36
N ASP A 68 15.00 -14.96 3.36
CA ASP A 68 16.30 -14.63 3.99
C ASP A 68 16.22 -13.21 4.59
N LEU A 69 15.70 -13.10 5.79
CA LEU A 69 15.51 -11.83 6.52
C LEU A 69 16.81 -11.11 6.86
N LYS A 70 17.97 -11.78 6.72
CA LYS A 70 19.29 -11.19 6.98
C LYS A 70 19.98 -10.69 5.71
N ASN A 71 19.37 -10.84 4.55
CA ASN A 71 19.90 -10.37 3.29
C ASN A 71 19.88 -8.84 3.21
N ILE A 72 21.03 -8.24 3.43
CA ILE A 72 21.18 -6.78 3.49
C ILE A 72 20.77 -6.09 2.18
N LYS A 73 21.05 -6.69 1.03
CA LYS A 73 20.68 -6.12 -0.28
C LYS A 73 19.17 -6.08 -0.46
N LEU A 74 18.46 -7.12 -0.03
CA LEU A 74 17.00 -7.14 -0.08
C LEU A 74 16.39 -6.16 0.94
N ARG A 75 17.00 -6.01 2.13
CA ARG A 75 16.62 -4.97 3.10
C ARG A 75 16.76 -3.57 2.51
N GLU A 76 17.86 -3.32 1.82
CA GLU A 76 18.11 -2.05 1.14
C GLU A 76 17.05 -1.75 0.08
N GLU A 77 16.67 -2.74 -0.75
CA GLU A 77 15.63 -2.55 -1.77
C GLU A 77 14.24 -2.28 -1.15
N ILE A 78 13.89 -2.94 -0.04
CA ILE A 78 12.63 -2.66 0.68
C ILE A 78 12.68 -1.28 1.36
N MET A 79 13.81 -0.87 1.90
CA MET A 79 13.98 0.48 2.46
C MET A 79 13.85 1.56 1.38
N LYS A 80 14.45 1.35 0.19
CA LYS A 80 14.24 2.24 -0.97
C LYS A 80 12.76 2.32 -1.37
N ALA A 81 12.07 1.18 -1.38
CA ALA A 81 10.65 1.15 -1.68
C ALA A 81 9.83 2.00 -0.69
N SER A 82 10.11 1.87 0.60
CA SER A 82 9.47 2.67 1.65
C SER A 82 9.76 4.17 1.47
N MET A 83 11.00 4.54 1.13
CA MET A 83 11.37 5.93 0.82
C MET A 83 10.58 6.45 -0.38
N TYR A 84 10.48 5.67 -1.47
CA TYR A 84 9.68 6.07 -2.64
C TYR A 84 8.19 6.21 -2.31
N ALA A 85 7.63 5.32 -1.49
CA ALA A 85 6.26 5.48 -1.00
C ALA A 85 6.08 6.80 -0.25
N GLY A 86 7.01 7.14 0.65
CA GLY A 86 7.03 8.41 1.38
C GLY A 86 7.05 9.63 0.43
N LEU A 87 7.90 9.61 -0.60
CA LEU A 87 7.98 10.66 -1.61
C LEU A 87 6.71 10.76 -2.46
N ALA A 88 6.06 9.64 -2.75
CA ALA A 88 4.80 9.63 -3.50
C ALA A 88 3.67 10.29 -2.69
N PHE A 89 3.35 9.73 -1.50
CA PHE A 89 2.18 10.19 -0.75
C PHE A 89 2.38 11.56 -0.08
N SER A 90 3.60 12.03 0.13
CA SER A 90 3.86 13.39 0.61
C SER A 90 3.32 14.46 -0.35
N ASN A 91 3.16 14.12 -1.63
CA ASN A 91 2.58 14.99 -2.65
C ASN A 91 1.05 14.86 -2.77
N THR A 92 0.49 13.67 -2.46
CA THR A 92 -0.92 13.36 -2.76
C THR A 92 -1.77 13.22 -1.51
N LYS A 93 -1.16 12.98 -0.34
CA LYS A 93 -1.81 12.46 0.87
C LYS A 93 -2.33 11.03 0.66
N THR A 94 -2.93 10.45 1.71
CA THR A 94 -3.60 9.14 1.68
C THR A 94 -5.05 9.26 1.19
N ALA A 95 -5.64 8.15 0.80
CA ALA A 95 -7.00 8.09 0.26
C ALA A 95 -7.87 7.03 0.98
N ILE A 96 -8.61 6.23 0.20
CA ILE A 96 -9.69 5.37 0.69
C ILE A 96 -9.18 4.17 1.52
N SER A 97 -8.05 3.54 1.16
CA SER A 97 -7.54 2.37 1.91
C SER A 97 -7.18 2.74 3.35
N HIS A 98 -6.51 3.88 3.53
CA HIS A 98 -6.19 4.39 4.87
C HIS A 98 -7.45 4.86 5.60
N SER A 99 -8.43 5.45 4.91
CA SER A 99 -9.71 5.81 5.54
C SER A 99 -10.41 4.57 6.11
N ILE A 100 -10.43 3.47 5.37
CA ILE A 100 -10.97 2.17 5.82
C ILE A 100 -10.15 1.59 6.98
N SER A 101 -8.82 1.74 6.97
CA SER A 101 -7.93 1.08 7.93
C SER A 101 -8.10 1.53 9.39
N TYR A 102 -8.41 2.81 9.63
CA TYR A 102 -8.43 3.35 10.99
C TYR A 102 -9.45 2.67 11.90
N PRO A 103 -10.76 2.57 11.56
CA PRO A 103 -11.71 1.86 12.40
C PRO A 103 -11.35 0.38 12.55
N ILE A 104 -10.75 -0.24 11.54
CA ILE A 104 -10.31 -1.64 11.59
C ILE A 104 -9.16 -1.81 12.59
N THR A 105 -8.15 -0.95 12.53
CA THR A 105 -7.03 -0.99 13.48
C THR A 105 -7.49 -0.72 14.90
N LEU A 106 -8.38 0.27 15.10
CA LEU A 106 -8.82 0.66 16.44
C LEU A 106 -9.79 -0.35 17.06
N LYS A 107 -10.80 -0.79 16.32
CA LYS A 107 -11.87 -1.66 16.83
C LYS A 107 -11.44 -3.14 16.85
N TYR A 108 -10.82 -3.62 15.77
CA TYR A 108 -10.52 -5.04 15.59
C TYR A 108 -9.07 -5.41 15.90
N LYS A 109 -8.23 -4.40 16.26
CA LYS A 109 -6.81 -4.60 16.62
C LYS A 109 -5.97 -5.26 15.51
N ILE A 110 -6.39 -5.09 14.27
CA ILE A 110 -5.63 -5.55 13.11
C ILE A 110 -4.41 -4.62 12.91
N PRO A 111 -3.21 -5.15 12.69
CA PRO A 111 -2.03 -4.33 12.41
C PRO A 111 -2.28 -3.36 11.26
N HIS A 112 -1.84 -2.11 11.42
CA HIS A 112 -2.17 -1.02 10.49
C HIS A 112 -1.82 -1.35 9.04
N GLY A 113 -0.60 -1.87 8.79
CA GLY A 113 -0.17 -2.22 7.44
C GLY A 113 -1.02 -3.31 6.77
N ILE A 114 -1.61 -4.22 7.55
CA ILE A 114 -2.59 -5.18 7.05
C ILE A 114 -3.92 -4.48 6.79
N ALA A 115 -4.38 -3.69 7.77
CA ALA A 115 -5.69 -3.01 7.68
C ALA A 115 -5.80 -2.04 6.50
N CYS A 116 -4.71 -1.36 6.10
CA CYS A 116 -4.71 -0.46 4.94
C CYS A 116 -4.42 -1.16 3.60
N SER A 117 -3.98 -2.43 3.62
CA SER A 117 -3.53 -3.09 2.40
C SER A 117 -4.45 -4.21 1.89
N PHE A 118 -5.16 -4.92 2.76
CA PHE A 118 -5.97 -6.08 2.34
C PHE A 118 -7.07 -5.72 1.33
N THR A 119 -7.50 -4.47 1.30
CA THR A 119 -8.52 -3.95 0.35
C THR A 119 -7.93 -3.55 -1.01
N LEU A 120 -6.61 -3.47 -1.16
CA LEU A 120 -5.98 -2.98 -2.39
C LEU A 120 -6.43 -3.73 -3.65
N PRO A 121 -6.58 -5.07 -3.67
CA PRO A 121 -7.04 -5.76 -4.89
C PRO A 121 -8.46 -5.38 -5.33
N ILE A 122 -9.37 -5.17 -4.37
CA ILE A 122 -10.74 -4.77 -4.71
C ILE A 122 -10.81 -3.29 -5.12
N ILE A 123 -10.03 -2.42 -4.48
CA ILE A 123 -9.91 -1.01 -4.88
C ILE A 123 -9.30 -0.91 -6.27
N LEU A 124 -8.22 -1.66 -6.56
CA LEU A 124 -7.61 -1.72 -7.88
C LEU A 124 -8.63 -2.09 -8.96
N LYS A 125 -9.48 -3.08 -8.68
CA LYS A 125 -10.57 -3.46 -9.59
C LYS A 125 -11.59 -2.32 -9.78
N SER A 126 -11.91 -1.58 -8.73
CA SER A 126 -12.92 -0.52 -8.80
C SER A 126 -12.46 0.73 -9.56
N VAL A 127 -11.15 0.99 -9.63
CA VAL A 127 -10.61 2.17 -10.34
C VAL A 127 -10.29 1.90 -11.80
N GLN A 128 -10.25 0.65 -12.24
CA GLN A 128 -9.99 0.31 -13.63
C GLN A 128 -11.03 0.93 -14.56
N GLY A 129 -10.58 1.71 -15.53
CA GLY A 129 -11.44 2.37 -16.51
C GLY A 129 -12.07 3.68 -16.05
N LEU A 130 -11.79 4.15 -14.83
CA LEU A 130 -12.33 5.43 -14.32
C LEU A 130 -11.50 6.65 -14.73
N ASP A 131 -10.17 6.49 -14.77
CA ASP A 131 -9.23 7.57 -15.08
C ASP A 131 -8.07 7.06 -15.94
N GLU A 132 -7.84 7.72 -17.09
CA GLU A 132 -6.83 7.28 -18.07
C GLU A 132 -5.39 7.36 -17.53
N ILE A 133 -5.10 8.35 -16.68
CA ILE A 133 -3.77 8.52 -16.09
C ILE A 133 -3.54 7.42 -15.03
N CYS A 134 -4.54 7.13 -14.22
CA CYS A 134 -4.53 6.01 -13.28
C CYS A 134 -4.28 4.68 -14.02
N ASP A 135 -5.06 4.39 -15.05
CA ASP A 135 -4.94 3.16 -15.85
C ASP A 135 -3.57 3.02 -16.49
N LYS A 136 -3.01 4.09 -17.05
CA LYS A 136 -1.65 4.10 -17.61
C LYS A 136 -0.59 3.72 -16.58
N ASN A 137 -0.72 4.21 -15.36
CA ASN A 137 0.21 3.88 -14.26
C ASN A 137 0.04 2.42 -13.82
N ILE A 138 -1.21 1.94 -13.71
CA ILE A 138 -1.49 0.54 -13.37
C ILE A 138 -0.95 -0.41 -14.45
N ARG A 139 -1.14 -0.11 -15.74
CA ARG A 139 -0.58 -0.89 -16.86
C ARG A 139 0.95 -0.97 -16.85
N SER A 140 1.62 0.05 -16.36
CA SER A 140 3.09 0.03 -16.23
C SER A 140 3.60 -0.87 -15.10
N ILE A 141 2.75 -1.20 -14.13
CA ILE A 141 3.04 -2.13 -13.03
C ILE A 141 2.58 -3.54 -13.40
N PHE A 142 1.38 -3.64 -13.98
CA PHE A 142 0.74 -4.88 -14.40
C PHE A 142 0.46 -4.82 -15.91
N PRO A 143 1.36 -5.37 -16.76
CA PRO A 143 1.15 -5.38 -18.20
C PRO A 143 -0.16 -6.06 -18.63
N ASP A 144 -0.56 -7.13 -17.93
CA ASP A 144 -1.89 -7.74 -18.04
C ASP A 144 -2.85 -6.98 -17.11
N PHE A 145 -3.34 -5.84 -17.63
CA PHE A 145 -4.14 -4.88 -16.88
C PHE A 145 -5.45 -5.47 -16.35
N ASP A 146 -6.15 -6.24 -17.16
CA ASP A 146 -7.46 -6.78 -16.78
C ASP A 146 -7.33 -7.78 -15.62
N ASN A 147 -6.20 -8.47 -15.55
CA ASN A 147 -5.87 -9.42 -14.50
C ASN A 147 -5.09 -8.80 -13.31
N ALA A 148 -4.81 -7.49 -13.34
CA ALA A 148 -4.02 -6.82 -12.31
C ALA A 148 -4.57 -7.03 -10.88
N PRO A 149 -5.89 -6.94 -10.62
CA PRO A 149 -6.44 -7.21 -9.29
C PRO A 149 -6.16 -8.63 -8.80
N ASN A 150 -6.25 -9.63 -9.69
CA ASN A 150 -5.96 -11.01 -9.35
C ASN A 150 -4.46 -11.25 -9.13
N GLN A 151 -3.58 -10.63 -9.94
CA GLN A 151 -2.14 -10.69 -9.75
C GLN A 151 -1.75 -10.09 -8.38
N LEU A 152 -2.37 -8.97 -7.99
CA LEU A 152 -2.15 -8.37 -6.68
C LEU A 152 -2.68 -9.29 -5.56
N LYS A 153 -3.86 -9.88 -5.72
CA LYS A 153 -4.39 -10.88 -4.77
C LYS A 153 -3.44 -12.06 -4.58
N MET A 154 -2.93 -12.63 -5.68
CA MET A 154 -1.94 -13.72 -5.62
C MET A 154 -0.63 -13.29 -4.93
N PHE A 155 -0.24 -12.03 -5.04
CA PHE A 155 0.89 -11.50 -4.29
C PHE A 155 0.62 -11.52 -2.78
N PHE A 156 -0.55 -11.10 -2.32
CA PHE A 156 -0.96 -11.17 -0.91
C PHE A 156 -1.00 -12.62 -0.40
N GLU A 157 -1.52 -13.55 -1.18
CA GLU A 157 -1.55 -14.98 -0.85
C GLU A 157 -0.14 -15.55 -0.63
N LYS A 158 0.85 -15.16 -1.45
CA LYS A 158 2.27 -15.52 -1.25
C LYS A 158 2.86 -14.97 0.04
N LEU A 159 2.32 -13.88 0.56
CA LEU A 159 2.71 -13.29 1.83
C LEU A 159 1.92 -13.85 3.04
N GLU A 160 1.03 -14.80 2.79
CA GLU A 160 0.13 -15.38 3.81
C GLU A 160 -0.82 -14.32 4.42
N VAL A 161 -1.23 -13.32 3.62
CA VAL A 161 -2.14 -12.24 4.02
C VAL A 161 -3.46 -12.38 3.27
N SER A 162 -4.55 -12.54 4.01
CA SER A 162 -5.89 -12.60 3.41
C SER A 162 -6.31 -11.25 2.83
N THR A 163 -7.06 -11.30 1.73
CA THR A 163 -7.73 -10.12 1.14
C THR A 163 -9.24 -10.17 1.33
N ASN A 164 -9.73 -11.11 2.13
CA ASN A 164 -11.14 -11.25 2.46
C ASN A 164 -11.44 -10.51 3.77
N PHE A 165 -12.33 -9.51 3.74
CA PHE A 165 -12.69 -8.73 4.92
C PHE A 165 -13.26 -9.59 6.06
N LYS A 166 -13.90 -10.73 5.76
CA LYS A 166 -14.48 -11.62 6.77
C LYS A 166 -13.45 -12.23 7.70
N ASP A 167 -12.19 -12.32 7.26
CA ASP A 167 -11.10 -12.84 8.09
C ASP A 167 -10.63 -11.81 9.14
N TYR A 168 -11.04 -10.56 8.98
CA TYR A 168 -10.69 -9.43 9.86
C TYR A 168 -11.89 -8.84 10.60
N ILE A 169 -13.07 -8.84 9.94
CA ILE A 169 -14.29 -8.21 10.43
C ILE A 169 -15.41 -9.24 10.36
N GLY A 170 -15.76 -9.81 11.50
CA GLY A 170 -16.73 -10.92 11.56
C GLY A 170 -18.18 -10.56 11.18
N ASN A 171 -18.49 -9.27 10.94
CA ASN A 171 -19.84 -8.79 10.66
C ASN A 171 -19.89 -7.96 9.38
N ALA A 172 -20.72 -8.38 8.42
CA ALA A 172 -20.89 -7.67 7.14
C ALA A 172 -21.48 -6.25 7.30
N ASN A 173 -22.41 -6.06 8.24
CA ASN A 173 -23.00 -4.74 8.48
C ASN A 173 -21.95 -3.74 8.99
N ASP A 174 -21.01 -4.19 9.83
CA ASP A 174 -19.89 -3.37 10.29
C ASP A 174 -18.98 -2.99 9.12
N TRP A 175 -18.74 -3.92 8.18
CA TRP A 175 -17.97 -3.66 6.99
C TRP A 175 -18.61 -2.58 6.11
N ASP A 176 -19.90 -2.71 5.82
CA ASP A 176 -20.64 -1.75 4.99
C ASP A 176 -20.62 -0.35 5.61
N LEU A 177 -20.78 -0.26 6.94
CA LEU A 177 -20.67 1.01 7.66
C LEU A 177 -19.28 1.63 7.56
N ILE A 178 -18.23 0.83 7.78
CA ILE A 178 -16.82 1.26 7.67
C ILE A 178 -16.55 1.83 6.27
N VAL A 179 -16.97 1.12 5.21
CA VAL A 179 -16.77 1.57 3.83
C VAL A 179 -17.52 2.86 3.56
N LYS A 180 -18.79 2.95 3.96
CA LYS A 180 -19.60 4.14 3.79
C LYS A 180 -18.98 5.37 4.47
N ASP A 181 -18.55 5.21 5.73
CA ASP A 181 -17.95 6.29 6.51
C ASP A 181 -16.58 6.70 5.94
N ALA A 182 -15.83 5.73 5.39
CA ALA A 182 -14.54 5.98 4.77
C ALA A 182 -14.63 6.92 3.57
N PHE A 183 -15.65 6.78 2.72
CA PHE A 183 -15.88 7.68 1.58
C PHE A 183 -16.28 9.09 2.03
N GLY A 184 -17.02 9.23 3.14
CA GLY A 184 -17.41 10.53 3.70
C GLY A 184 -16.26 11.29 4.38
N GLY A 185 -15.19 10.60 4.74
CA GLY A 185 -14.04 11.15 5.47
C GLY A 185 -13.12 12.02 4.61
N GLU A 186 -12.27 12.83 5.27
CA GLU A 186 -11.31 13.71 4.60
C GLU A 186 -10.35 12.97 3.64
N ARG A 187 -9.96 11.74 3.99
CA ARG A 187 -9.10 10.91 3.13
C ARG A 187 -9.87 10.27 1.98
N GLY A 188 -11.13 9.87 2.22
CA GLY A 188 -11.99 9.33 1.17
C GLY A 188 -12.20 10.33 0.02
N LYS A 189 -12.24 11.62 0.33
CA LYS A 189 -12.36 12.70 -0.68
C LYS A 189 -11.13 12.84 -1.59
N ASN A 190 -10.00 12.24 -1.26
CA ASN A 190 -8.82 12.22 -2.10
C ASN A 190 -8.86 11.09 -3.15
N PHE A 191 -9.83 10.18 -3.06
CA PHE A 191 -10.02 9.05 -3.99
C PHE A 191 -10.73 9.49 -5.27
N ILE A 192 -10.29 8.97 -6.46
CA ILE A 192 -10.88 9.28 -7.80
C ILE A 192 -12.23 8.62 -8.01
#